data_d7177d28bd79acea4d4201dd48093561
#
_entry.id   d7177d28bd79acea4d4201dd48093561
#
_cell.length_a   1.000
_cell.length_b   1.000
_cell.length_c   1.000
_cell.angle_alpha   90.00
_cell.angle_beta   90.00
_cell.angle_gamma   90.00
#
_symmetry.space_group_name_H-M   'P 1'
#
loop_
_entity.id
_entity.type
_entity.pdbx_description
1 polymer ?
#
loop_
_entity_poly.entity_id
_entity_poly.type
_entity_poly.pdbx_seq_one_letter_code
_entity_poly.pdbx_strand_id
1 'polypeptide(L)'
;MLLHLVFFAFILLALLGDARIFLFVLNRFVFGSHRQEHSEWKWLMFATPPVLIALTALIWPLNQWIDWLLSARVVERFAPQRMEEIAWSLALAKVGAVWLIIAAAVGSYWILDRVRVNYLPSAPLVGIPDQPSEVIPLRRAHVPFAWLRRLGAHNDVYDIEVTRHEIIIDDLPPAFDGYRIAFLTDTHVASFMRRGFYREVVRQVQRFAPDVILFGGDFVSFTRHIKLLPEILLDGLAAPDGLFAILGNHDYWAGADAITGILRAHGVRLITNDAVMLARGSARLPLAGIDEIYRGTPDVARAFAGLDPAKPCIAISHHPDIVDIIRGQRIDLLLCGHTHGGQIRFPFFGSVVVPSRHEGEYAAGFQRIGAVLLYVSRGIGAIPPLRILCRPEVATFVLKRGSRNE
;
A
#
# COMPACT_ATOMS: atom_id res chain seq x y z
N MET A 1 -6.39 -40.98 11.01
CA MET A 1 -5.52 -39.87 11.40
C MET A 1 -4.96 -39.14 10.19
N LEU A 2 -4.20 -39.77 9.27
CA LEU A 2 -3.63 -39.11 8.09
C LEU A 2 -4.70 -38.46 7.19
N LEU A 3 -5.79 -39.17 6.90
CA LEU A 3 -6.89 -38.68 6.05
C LEU A 3 -7.56 -37.42 6.64
N HIS A 4 -7.74 -37.37 7.96
CA HIS A 4 -8.29 -36.19 8.64
C HIS A 4 -7.32 -35.00 8.58
N LEU A 5 -6.02 -35.23 8.70
CA LEU A 5 -5.01 -34.17 8.54
C LEU A 5 -4.99 -33.60 7.12
N VAL A 6 -5.06 -34.46 6.11
CA VAL A 6 -5.14 -34.04 4.70
C VAL A 6 -6.42 -33.25 4.44
N PHE A 7 -7.57 -33.73 4.94
CA PHE A 7 -8.84 -33.04 4.80
C PHE A 7 -8.82 -31.67 5.51
N PHE A 8 -8.29 -31.62 6.74
CA PHE A 8 -8.15 -30.37 7.47
C PHE A 8 -7.25 -29.36 6.74
N ALA A 9 -6.10 -29.83 6.21
CA ALA A 9 -5.21 -28.97 5.40
C ALA A 9 -5.91 -28.44 4.14
N PHE A 10 -6.72 -29.28 3.50
CA PHE A 10 -7.49 -28.88 2.32
C PHE A 10 -8.55 -27.83 2.64
N ILE A 11 -9.29 -27.98 3.74
CA ILE A 11 -10.24 -26.95 4.22
C ILE A 11 -9.51 -25.65 4.56
N LEU A 12 -8.35 -25.71 5.20
CA LEU A 12 -7.56 -24.52 5.51
C LEU A 12 -7.13 -23.79 4.24
N LEU A 13 -6.69 -24.52 3.21
CA LEU A 13 -6.35 -23.94 1.90
C LEU A 13 -7.58 -23.31 1.23
N ALA A 14 -8.74 -23.92 1.34
CA ALA A 14 -9.98 -23.34 0.79
C ALA A 14 -10.38 -22.05 1.50
N LEU A 15 -10.28 -22.00 2.83
CA LEU A 15 -10.54 -20.78 3.61
C LEU A 15 -9.54 -19.66 3.25
N LEU A 16 -8.28 -20.00 3.02
CA LEU A 16 -7.28 -19.05 2.53
C LEU A 16 -7.62 -18.55 1.11
N GLY A 17 -8.12 -19.42 0.25
CA GLY A 17 -8.59 -19.07 -1.08
C GLY A 17 -9.80 -18.12 -1.04
N ASP A 18 -10.78 -18.39 -0.18
CA ASP A 18 -11.93 -17.52 0.05
C ASP A 18 -11.47 -16.13 0.53
N ALA A 19 -10.54 -16.10 1.49
CA ALA A 19 -9.96 -14.86 1.98
C ALA A 19 -9.25 -14.11 0.84
N ARG A 20 -8.52 -14.82 -0.03
CA ARG A 20 -7.84 -14.23 -1.19
C ARG A 20 -8.81 -13.66 -2.21
N ILE A 21 -9.89 -14.36 -2.51
CA ILE A 21 -10.95 -13.87 -3.42
C ILE A 21 -11.57 -12.61 -2.85
N PHE A 22 -11.90 -12.61 -1.55
CA PHE A 22 -12.42 -11.43 -0.87
C PHE A 22 -11.45 -10.24 -0.97
N LEU A 23 -10.17 -10.46 -0.68
CA LEU A 23 -9.14 -9.43 -0.76
C LEU A 23 -8.93 -8.92 -2.18
N PHE A 24 -9.01 -9.78 -3.18
CA PHE A 24 -8.97 -9.37 -4.59
C PHE A 24 -10.13 -8.45 -4.93
N VAL A 25 -11.35 -8.80 -4.54
CA VAL A 25 -12.53 -7.96 -4.71
C VAL A 25 -12.37 -6.63 -3.98
N LEU A 26 -11.92 -6.67 -2.74
CA LEU A 26 -11.68 -5.48 -1.92
C LEU A 26 -10.65 -4.54 -2.57
N ASN A 27 -9.48 -5.06 -2.92
CA ASN A 27 -8.41 -4.25 -3.52
C ASN A 27 -8.81 -3.74 -4.91
N ARG A 28 -9.43 -4.59 -5.74
CA ARG A 28 -9.74 -4.25 -7.13
C ARG A 28 -10.94 -3.30 -7.27
N PHE A 29 -11.99 -3.52 -6.50
CA PHE A 29 -13.26 -2.82 -6.69
C PHE A 29 -13.55 -1.76 -5.62
N VAL A 30 -13.06 -1.94 -4.39
CA VAL A 30 -13.28 -0.97 -3.31
C VAL A 30 -12.19 0.08 -3.30
N PHE A 31 -10.92 -0.33 -3.38
CA PHE A 31 -9.76 0.58 -3.32
C PHE A 31 -9.22 0.98 -4.70
N GLY A 32 -9.48 0.21 -5.75
CA GLY A 32 -8.94 0.41 -7.09
C GLY A 32 -9.88 1.07 -8.10
N SER A 33 -11.05 1.59 -7.71
CA SER A 33 -11.99 2.21 -8.65
C SER A 33 -11.72 3.70 -8.86
N HIS A 34 -11.52 4.09 -10.13
CA HIS A 34 -11.24 5.48 -10.54
C HIS A 34 -12.45 6.44 -10.48
N ARG A 35 -13.68 5.97 -10.23
CA ARG A 35 -14.86 6.83 -10.24
C ARG A 35 -15.75 6.62 -9.02
N GLN A 36 -16.26 7.73 -8.51
CA GLN A 36 -17.21 7.78 -7.39
C GLN A 36 -18.57 7.08 -7.65
N GLU A 37 -18.86 6.69 -8.88
CA GLU A 37 -20.16 6.18 -9.29
C GLU A 37 -20.53 4.80 -8.75
N HIS A 38 -19.60 4.14 -8.05
CA HIS A 38 -19.81 2.76 -7.59
C HIS A 38 -20.07 2.65 -6.09
N SER A 39 -20.99 3.46 -5.55
CA SER A 39 -21.54 3.19 -4.20
C SER A 39 -22.14 1.77 -4.09
N GLU A 40 -22.55 1.21 -5.22
CA GLU A 40 -23.11 -0.14 -5.32
C GLU A 40 -22.08 -1.24 -4.98
N TRP A 41 -20.80 -1.05 -5.28
CA TRP A 41 -19.76 -2.02 -4.98
C TRP A 41 -19.42 -2.16 -3.49
N LYS A 42 -19.84 -1.21 -2.67
CA LYS A 42 -19.73 -1.34 -1.20
C LYS A 42 -20.50 -2.54 -0.68
N TRP A 43 -21.57 -2.93 -1.35
CA TRP A 43 -22.33 -4.13 -1.02
C TRP A 43 -21.53 -5.42 -1.20
N LEU A 44 -20.64 -5.48 -2.19
CA LEU A 44 -19.74 -6.62 -2.37
C LEU A 44 -18.81 -6.82 -1.18
N MET A 45 -18.35 -5.75 -0.56
CA MET A 45 -17.51 -5.84 0.64
C MET A 45 -18.23 -6.53 1.81
N PHE A 46 -19.54 -6.27 1.97
CA PHE A 46 -20.34 -6.88 3.04
C PHE A 46 -20.94 -8.23 2.65
N ALA A 47 -21.27 -8.42 1.36
CA ALA A 47 -21.90 -9.64 0.87
C ALA A 47 -20.90 -10.77 0.58
N THR A 48 -19.68 -10.45 0.11
CA THR A 48 -18.69 -11.46 -0.29
C THR A 48 -18.26 -12.38 0.85
N PRO A 49 -17.86 -11.90 2.07
CA PRO A 49 -17.42 -12.77 3.13
C PRO A 49 -18.48 -13.78 3.57
N PRO A 50 -19.73 -13.40 3.86
CA PRO A 50 -20.74 -14.39 4.27
C PRO A 50 -21.07 -15.39 3.16
N VAL A 51 -21.04 -14.98 1.88
CA VAL A 51 -21.26 -15.90 0.75
C VAL A 51 -20.12 -16.92 0.64
N LEU A 52 -18.85 -16.47 0.74
CA LEU A 52 -17.70 -17.36 0.67
C LEU A 52 -17.68 -18.34 1.86
N ILE A 53 -17.95 -17.85 3.08
CA ILE A 53 -18.05 -18.67 4.29
C ILE A 53 -19.21 -19.66 4.15
N ALA A 54 -20.37 -19.22 3.64
CA ALA A 54 -21.52 -20.11 3.44
C ALA A 54 -21.20 -21.21 2.41
N LEU A 55 -20.56 -20.87 1.29
CA LEU A 55 -20.15 -21.84 0.28
C LEU A 55 -19.19 -22.90 0.85
N THR A 56 -18.25 -22.48 1.67
CA THR A 56 -17.31 -23.40 2.34
C THR A 56 -17.98 -24.18 3.47
N ALA A 57 -18.90 -23.57 4.24
CA ALA A 57 -19.63 -24.22 5.33
C ALA A 57 -20.67 -25.24 4.85
N LEU A 58 -21.20 -25.10 3.62
CA LEU A 58 -22.13 -26.07 3.02
C LEU A 58 -21.56 -27.48 2.91
N ILE A 59 -20.26 -27.64 3.07
CA ILE A 59 -19.59 -28.94 2.93
C ILE A 59 -19.64 -29.76 4.21
N TRP A 60 -19.74 -29.12 5.38
CA TRP A 60 -19.79 -29.84 6.64
C TRP A 60 -21.05 -30.72 6.80
N PRO A 61 -22.29 -30.22 6.61
CA PRO A 61 -23.49 -31.05 6.58
C PRO A 61 -23.47 -32.10 5.48
N LEU A 62 -22.81 -31.78 4.36
CA LEU A 62 -22.73 -32.64 3.21
C LEU A 62 -21.87 -33.88 3.46
N ASN A 63 -20.74 -33.74 4.13
CA ASN A 63 -19.88 -34.88 4.47
C ASN A 63 -20.63 -35.85 5.41
N GLN A 64 -21.38 -35.35 6.39
CA GLN A 64 -22.22 -36.12 7.26
C GLN A 64 -23.37 -36.82 6.51
N TRP A 65 -23.91 -36.15 5.50
CA TRP A 65 -24.99 -36.65 4.67
C TRP A 65 -24.52 -37.71 3.67
N ILE A 66 -23.32 -37.55 3.08
CA ILE A 66 -22.67 -38.54 2.23
C ILE A 66 -22.35 -39.81 3.02
N ASP A 67 -21.80 -39.67 4.24
CA ASP A 67 -21.54 -40.78 5.12
C ASP A 67 -22.84 -41.55 5.54
N TRP A 68 -23.92 -40.80 5.72
CA TRP A 68 -25.25 -41.36 5.98
C TRP A 68 -25.83 -42.07 4.74
N LEU A 69 -25.71 -41.48 3.51
CA LEU A 69 -26.13 -42.07 2.26
C LEU A 69 -25.30 -43.31 1.86
N LEU A 70 -24.01 -43.27 2.15
CA LEU A 70 -23.10 -44.41 1.86
C LEU A 70 -23.20 -45.53 2.88
N SER A 71 -23.81 -45.27 4.03
CA SER A 71 -24.16 -46.34 4.94
C SER A 71 -25.25 -47.23 4.28
N ALA A 72 -24.83 -48.39 3.81
CA ALA A 72 -25.52 -49.31 2.89
C ALA A 72 -26.96 -49.73 3.25
N ARG A 73 -27.53 -49.23 4.36
CA ARG A 73 -28.90 -49.54 4.82
C ARG A 73 -29.96 -48.51 4.38
N VAL A 74 -29.54 -47.40 3.77
CA VAL A 74 -30.48 -46.27 3.49
C VAL A 74 -30.98 -46.31 2.06
N VAL A 75 -30.15 -46.79 1.10
CA VAL A 75 -30.51 -46.85 -0.33
C VAL A 75 -31.71 -47.77 -0.58
N GLU A 76 -31.92 -48.82 0.23
CA GLU A 76 -33.01 -49.78 0.07
C GLU A 76 -34.35 -49.33 0.67
N ARG A 77 -34.42 -48.22 1.41
CA ARG A 77 -35.61 -47.79 2.17
C ARG A 77 -36.27 -46.48 1.70
N PHE A 78 -35.77 -45.79 0.68
CA PHE A 78 -36.38 -44.53 0.29
C PHE A 78 -37.50 -44.67 -0.71
N ALA A 79 -38.68 -44.13 -0.32
CA ALA A 79 -39.82 -43.95 -1.22
C ALA A 79 -39.50 -42.99 -2.38
N PRO A 80 -40.03 -43.20 -3.57
CA PRO A 80 -39.83 -42.39 -4.78
C PRO A 80 -40.02 -40.87 -4.55
N GLN A 81 -40.85 -40.51 -3.56
CA GLN A 81 -41.21 -39.11 -3.25
C GLN A 81 -40.08 -38.28 -2.68
N ARG A 82 -38.97 -38.86 -2.25
CA ARG A 82 -37.78 -38.15 -1.74
C ARG A 82 -36.60 -38.09 -2.73
N MET A 83 -36.76 -38.68 -3.89
CA MET A 83 -35.68 -38.69 -4.90
C MET A 83 -35.31 -37.30 -5.40
N GLU A 84 -36.28 -36.38 -5.43
CA GLU A 84 -36.05 -35.01 -5.85
C GLU A 84 -35.25 -34.21 -4.84
N GLU A 85 -35.56 -34.34 -3.54
CA GLU A 85 -34.79 -33.77 -2.44
C GLU A 85 -33.32 -34.28 -2.41
N ILE A 86 -33.15 -35.56 -2.69
CA ILE A 86 -31.83 -36.19 -2.79
C ILE A 86 -31.06 -35.66 -3.98
N ALA A 87 -31.72 -35.51 -5.13
CA ALA A 87 -31.10 -34.97 -6.35
C ALA A 87 -30.62 -33.51 -6.15
N TRP A 88 -31.43 -32.66 -5.52
CA TRP A 88 -31.04 -31.29 -5.20
C TRP A 88 -29.88 -31.24 -4.20
N SER A 89 -29.90 -32.07 -3.19
CA SER A 89 -28.81 -32.14 -2.20
C SER A 89 -27.50 -32.59 -2.83
N LEU A 90 -27.52 -33.59 -3.74
CA LEU A 90 -26.36 -34.04 -4.50
C LEU A 90 -25.86 -32.95 -5.47
N ALA A 91 -26.76 -32.17 -6.06
CA ALA A 91 -26.38 -31.05 -6.94
C ALA A 91 -25.67 -29.95 -6.15
N LEU A 92 -26.23 -29.56 -5.01
CA LEU A 92 -25.58 -28.59 -4.09
C LEU A 92 -24.23 -29.10 -3.59
N ALA A 93 -24.14 -30.41 -3.32
CA ALA A 93 -22.91 -31.07 -2.98
C ALA A 93 -21.81 -30.91 -4.02
N LYS A 94 -22.16 -31.17 -5.26
CA LYS A 94 -21.21 -31.03 -6.37
C LYS A 94 -20.76 -29.58 -6.52
N VAL A 95 -21.67 -28.61 -6.39
CA VAL A 95 -21.33 -27.19 -6.42
C VAL A 95 -20.34 -26.84 -5.29
N GLY A 96 -20.63 -27.29 -4.05
CA GLY A 96 -19.75 -27.08 -2.91
C GLY A 96 -18.36 -27.73 -3.11
N ALA A 97 -18.32 -28.96 -3.63
CA ALA A 97 -17.05 -29.65 -3.88
C ALA A 97 -16.22 -28.95 -4.97
N VAL A 98 -16.86 -28.50 -6.06
CA VAL A 98 -16.18 -27.71 -7.11
C VAL A 98 -15.65 -26.39 -6.54
N TRP A 99 -16.47 -25.72 -5.72
CA TRP A 99 -16.02 -24.48 -5.06
C TRP A 99 -14.80 -24.70 -4.16
N LEU A 100 -14.82 -25.75 -3.34
CA LEU A 100 -13.66 -26.10 -2.49
C LEU A 100 -12.38 -26.30 -3.29
N ILE A 101 -12.48 -27.02 -4.42
CA ILE A 101 -11.32 -27.27 -5.28
C ILE A 101 -10.79 -25.94 -5.82
N ILE A 102 -11.68 -25.08 -6.29
CA ILE A 102 -11.30 -23.74 -6.80
C ILE A 102 -10.67 -22.91 -5.68
N ALA A 103 -11.32 -22.83 -4.51
CA ALA A 103 -10.83 -22.05 -3.38
C ALA A 103 -9.48 -22.59 -2.87
N ALA A 104 -9.31 -23.90 -2.78
CA ALA A 104 -8.04 -24.51 -2.39
C ALA A 104 -6.92 -24.25 -3.41
N ALA A 105 -7.24 -24.27 -4.71
CA ALA A 105 -6.29 -23.93 -5.76
C ALA A 105 -5.87 -22.45 -5.69
N VAL A 106 -6.83 -21.53 -5.47
CA VAL A 106 -6.55 -20.10 -5.27
C VAL A 106 -5.71 -19.88 -4.02
N GLY A 107 -6.02 -20.55 -2.91
CA GLY A 107 -5.24 -20.47 -1.67
C GLY A 107 -3.81 -20.97 -1.84
N SER A 108 -3.63 -22.08 -2.55
CA SER A 108 -2.31 -22.64 -2.87
C SER A 108 -1.51 -21.68 -3.77
N TYR A 109 -2.13 -21.16 -4.82
CA TYR A 109 -1.51 -20.16 -5.69
C TYR A 109 -1.08 -18.91 -4.89
N TRP A 110 -1.95 -18.43 -3.98
CA TRP A 110 -1.64 -17.28 -3.16
C TRP A 110 -0.43 -17.52 -2.25
N ILE A 111 -0.33 -18.70 -1.62
CA ILE A 111 0.84 -19.07 -0.81
C ILE A 111 2.11 -19.06 -1.68
N LEU A 112 2.06 -19.68 -2.85
CA LEU A 112 3.20 -19.74 -3.76
C LEU A 112 3.62 -18.35 -4.24
N ASP A 113 2.66 -17.49 -4.58
CA ASP A 113 2.91 -16.09 -4.97
C ASP A 113 3.55 -15.30 -3.83
N ARG A 114 3.06 -15.46 -2.58
CA ARG A 114 3.67 -14.82 -1.41
C ARG A 114 5.09 -15.31 -1.12
N VAL A 115 5.34 -16.61 -1.27
CA VAL A 115 6.70 -17.16 -1.18
C VAL A 115 7.57 -16.56 -2.28
N ARG A 116 7.06 -16.46 -3.51
CA ARG A 116 7.78 -15.85 -4.62
C ARG A 116 8.14 -14.40 -4.33
N VAL A 117 7.16 -13.57 -3.97
CA VAL A 117 7.33 -12.12 -3.75
C VAL A 117 8.21 -11.82 -2.54
N ASN A 118 8.12 -12.61 -1.46
CA ASN A 118 8.84 -12.29 -0.22
C ASN A 118 10.19 -13.00 -0.08
N TYR A 119 10.43 -14.11 -0.78
CA TYR A 119 11.62 -14.96 -0.56
C TYR A 119 12.44 -15.25 -1.79
N LEU A 120 11.84 -15.21 -3.00
CA LEU A 120 12.65 -15.31 -4.20
C LEU A 120 13.16 -13.90 -4.52
N PRO A 121 14.48 -13.72 -4.63
CA PRO A 121 15.02 -12.41 -4.96
C PRO A 121 14.45 -12.00 -6.33
N SER A 122 13.63 -10.97 -6.36
CA SER A 122 13.54 -10.11 -7.53
C SER A 122 14.98 -9.75 -7.89
N ALA A 123 15.32 -9.75 -9.18
CA ALA A 123 16.65 -9.38 -9.61
C ALA A 123 17.12 -8.16 -8.82
N PRO A 124 18.34 -8.17 -8.24
CA PRO A 124 18.82 -7.06 -7.43
C PRO A 124 18.61 -5.78 -8.23
N LEU A 125 17.95 -4.80 -7.63
CA LEU A 125 17.75 -3.49 -8.27
C LEU A 125 19.14 -2.88 -8.42
N VAL A 126 19.69 -2.98 -9.61
CA VAL A 126 21.02 -2.43 -9.92
C VAL A 126 21.02 -0.94 -9.62
N GLY A 127 21.94 -0.49 -8.80
CA GLY A 127 22.11 0.91 -8.48
C GLY A 127 21.45 1.41 -7.19
N ILE A 128 20.95 0.51 -6.33
CA ILE A 128 20.46 0.88 -4.99
C ILE A 128 21.26 0.07 -3.96
N PRO A 129 22.33 0.65 -3.38
CA PRO A 129 23.03 0.03 -2.28
C PRO A 129 22.09 -0.11 -1.06
N ASP A 130 22.14 -1.28 -0.44
CA ASP A 130 21.38 -1.52 0.79
C ASP A 130 22.01 -0.68 1.92
N GLN A 131 21.27 0.30 2.41
CA GLN A 131 21.70 1.17 3.49
C GLN A 131 20.99 0.79 4.78
N PRO A 132 21.69 0.72 5.93
CA PRO A 132 21.04 0.39 7.18
C PRO A 132 20.00 1.46 7.57
N SER A 133 18.79 1.01 7.88
CA SER A 133 17.75 1.87 8.45
C SER A 133 17.97 2.06 9.95
N GLU A 134 17.59 3.21 10.49
CA GLU A 134 17.60 3.52 11.91
C GLU A 134 16.19 3.44 12.47
N VAL A 135 15.96 2.58 13.48
CA VAL A 135 14.66 2.48 14.15
C VAL A 135 14.71 3.26 15.46
N ILE A 136 13.75 4.18 15.60
CA ILE A 136 13.61 5.05 16.78
C ILE A 136 12.34 4.66 17.52
N PRO A 137 12.41 3.83 18.56
CA PRO A 137 11.26 3.44 19.35
C PRO A 137 10.88 4.59 20.30
N LEU A 138 9.66 5.11 20.17
CA LEU A 138 9.22 6.19 21.04
C LEU A 138 8.45 5.71 22.26
N ARG A 139 7.52 4.82 22.08
CA ARG A 139 6.74 4.23 23.18
C ARG A 139 5.84 3.12 22.65
N ARG A 140 5.74 2.02 23.38
CA ARG A 140 4.81 0.93 23.03
C ARG A 140 3.39 1.44 22.95
N ALA A 141 2.71 1.18 21.84
CA ALA A 141 1.31 1.44 21.65
C ALA A 141 0.47 0.23 22.04
N HIS A 142 -0.79 0.47 22.37
CA HIS A 142 -1.72 -0.62 22.70
C HIS A 142 -2.03 -1.46 21.45
N VAL A 143 -2.01 -2.79 21.61
CA VAL A 143 -2.53 -3.74 20.63
C VAL A 143 -3.98 -4.03 21.00
N PRO A 144 -4.97 -3.68 20.17
CA PRO A 144 -6.38 -3.74 20.56
C PRO A 144 -6.91 -5.14 20.78
N PHE A 145 -6.29 -6.16 20.15
CA PHE A 145 -6.75 -7.53 20.22
C PHE A 145 -5.86 -8.38 21.14
N ALA A 146 -6.43 -8.92 22.21
CA ALA A 146 -5.71 -9.71 23.21
C ALA A 146 -5.00 -10.94 22.62
N TRP A 147 -5.59 -11.58 21.60
CA TRP A 147 -5.01 -12.73 20.93
C TRP A 147 -3.75 -12.38 20.13
N LEU A 148 -3.70 -11.21 19.48
CA LEU A 148 -2.49 -10.72 18.80
C LEU A 148 -1.34 -10.51 19.80
N ARG A 149 -1.62 -9.95 20.97
CA ARG A 149 -0.61 -9.78 22.03
C ARG A 149 -0.08 -11.12 22.52
N ARG A 150 -0.94 -12.14 22.63
CA ARG A 150 -0.53 -13.51 23.00
C ARG A 150 0.39 -14.14 21.95
N LEU A 151 0.26 -13.75 20.69
CA LEU A 151 1.15 -14.14 19.60
C LEU A 151 2.42 -13.29 19.51
N GLY A 152 2.67 -12.38 20.46
CA GLY A 152 3.84 -11.52 20.46
C GLY A 152 3.77 -10.32 19.53
N ALA A 153 2.60 -10.02 18.94
CA ALA A 153 2.44 -8.87 18.07
C ALA A 153 2.60 -7.56 18.85
N HIS A 154 3.35 -6.63 18.29
CA HIS A 154 3.54 -5.27 18.76
C HIS A 154 2.78 -4.30 17.86
N ASN A 155 2.34 -3.17 18.42
CA ASN A 155 1.83 -2.07 17.62
C ASN A 155 2.96 -1.07 17.38
N ASP A 156 3.52 -1.13 16.19
CA ASP A 156 4.69 -0.36 15.76
C ASP A 156 4.35 1.11 15.40
N VAL A 157 3.11 1.56 15.62
CA VAL A 157 2.60 2.86 15.13
C VAL A 157 3.41 4.08 15.59
N TYR A 158 4.24 3.94 16.60
CA TYR A 158 5.14 4.99 17.11
C TYR A 158 6.63 4.64 16.99
N ASP A 159 6.97 3.52 16.37
CA ASP A 159 8.37 3.13 16.15
C ASP A 159 8.80 3.63 14.77
N ILE A 160 9.38 4.83 14.73
CA ILE A 160 9.77 5.48 13.47
C ILE A 160 10.99 4.75 12.89
N GLU A 161 10.90 4.39 11.62
CA GLU A 161 12.04 3.91 10.85
C GLU A 161 12.50 5.00 9.87
N VAL A 162 13.75 5.42 10.02
CA VAL A 162 14.39 6.34 9.08
C VAL A 162 15.15 5.51 8.06
N THR A 163 14.63 5.46 6.84
CA THR A 163 15.29 4.73 5.75
C THR A 163 16.21 5.66 4.97
N ARG A 164 17.33 5.13 4.50
CA ARG A 164 18.34 5.86 3.73
C ARG A 164 18.63 5.13 2.45
N HIS A 165 18.53 5.84 1.34
CA HIS A 165 18.68 5.25 0.02
C HIS A 165 19.63 6.10 -0.81
N GLU A 166 20.63 5.48 -1.44
CA GLU A 166 21.42 6.12 -2.48
C GLU A 166 20.83 5.76 -3.84
N ILE A 167 20.50 6.77 -4.64
CA ILE A 167 19.86 6.59 -5.95
C ILE A 167 20.82 7.01 -7.02
N ILE A 168 21.29 6.05 -7.80
CA ILE A 168 22.17 6.30 -8.93
C ILE A 168 21.31 6.70 -10.13
N ILE A 169 21.53 7.91 -10.64
CA ILE A 169 20.83 8.47 -11.81
C ILE A 169 21.85 8.74 -12.88
N ASP A 170 21.63 8.13 -14.05
CA ASP A 170 22.45 8.40 -15.23
C ASP A 170 22.18 9.82 -15.75
N ASP A 171 23.23 10.49 -16.19
CA ASP A 171 23.18 11.87 -16.66
C ASP A 171 22.76 12.90 -15.59
N LEU A 172 22.75 12.53 -14.30
CA LEU A 172 22.51 13.50 -13.22
C LEU A 172 23.52 14.67 -13.35
N PRO A 173 23.05 15.92 -13.36
CA PRO A 173 23.97 17.06 -13.41
C PRO A 173 24.95 17.01 -12.21
N PRO A 174 26.25 17.26 -12.42
CA PRO A 174 27.27 17.11 -11.35
C PRO A 174 26.95 17.88 -10.07
N ALA A 175 26.28 19.02 -10.17
CA ALA A 175 25.89 19.82 -9.02
C ALA A 175 24.81 19.17 -8.12
N PHE A 176 24.17 18.10 -8.59
CA PHE A 176 23.21 17.31 -7.83
C PHE A 176 23.79 15.99 -7.32
N ASP A 177 25.07 15.71 -7.53
CA ASP A 177 25.70 14.57 -6.86
C ASP A 177 25.79 14.83 -5.34
N GLY A 178 25.27 13.89 -4.55
CA GLY A 178 25.08 14.06 -3.12
C GLY A 178 23.82 14.83 -2.69
N TYR A 179 22.91 15.17 -3.63
CA TYR A 179 21.66 15.88 -3.33
C TYR A 179 20.74 15.08 -2.43
N ARG A 180 20.24 15.73 -1.38
CA ARG A 180 19.54 15.07 -0.26
C ARG A 180 18.05 15.39 -0.30
N ILE A 181 17.22 14.38 -0.39
CA ILE A 181 15.77 14.47 -0.44
C ILE A 181 15.17 13.81 0.79
N ALA A 182 14.33 14.51 1.55
CA ALA A 182 13.44 13.89 2.51
C ALA A 182 12.04 13.76 1.91
N PHE A 183 11.46 12.56 1.97
CA PHE A 183 10.11 12.30 1.48
C PHE A 183 9.20 11.90 2.63
N LEU A 184 8.16 12.68 2.83
CA LEU A 184 7.15 12.52 3.86
C LEU A 184 5.79 12.34 3.19
N THR A 185 5.07 11.28 3.53
CA THR A 185 3.73 11.03 2.96
C THR A 185 2.83 10.38 4.00
N ASP A 186 1.53 10.44 3.78
CA ASP A 186 0.53 9.79 4.63
C ASP A 186 0.72 10.16 6.09
N THR A 187 0.89 11.44 6.36
CA THR A 187 1.14 11.92 7.72
C THR A 187 -0.09 11.78 8.60
N HIS A 188 -1.29 11.90 8.03
CA HIS A 188 -2.57 11.73 8.71
C HIS A 188 -2.63 12.41 10.07
N VAL A 189 -2.20 13.68 10.11
CA VAL A 189 -2.20 14.46 11.35
C VAL A 189 -3.57 14.40 11.99
N ALA A 190 -3.60 13.93 13.23
CA ALA A 190 -4.85 13.72 13.96
C ALA A 190 -4.65 13.87 15.47
N SER A 191 -5.73 14.27 16.18
CA SER A 191 -5.72 14.45 17.62
C SER A 191 -5.51 13.18 18.43
N PHE A 192 -5.79 12.01 17.84
CA PHE A 192 -5.56 10.71 18.47
C PHE A 192 -4.12 10.19 18.30
N MET A 193 -3.33 10.79 17.42
CA MET A 193 -1.91 10.53 17.31
C MET A 193 -1.13 11.45 18.25
N ARG A 194 -0.01 10.96 18.80
CA ARG A 194 0.75 11.72 19.80
C ARG A 194 1.55 12.85 19.14
N ARG A 195 1.43 14.07 19.66
CA ARG A 195 2.23 15.22 19.18
C ARG A 195 3.73 14.97 19.26
N GLY A 196 4.20 14.25 20.28
CA GLY A 196 5.61 13.88 20.44
C GLY A 196 6.14 12.98 19.32
N PHE A 197 5.28 12.19 18.70
CA PHE A 197 5.61 11.38 17.54
C PHE A 197 5.95 12.26 16.32
N TYR A 198 5.10 13.21 15.97
CA TYR A 198 5.37 14.11 14.84
C TYR A 198 6.58 15.03 15.09
N ARG A 199 6.76 15.49 16.34
CA ARG A 199 7.99 16.23 16.70
C ARG A 199 9.26 15.42 16.49
N GLU A 200 9.18 14.11 16.73
CA GLU A 200 10.30 13.23 16.43
C GLU A 200 10.52 13.08 14.91
N VAL A 201 9.45 12.92 14.14
CA VAL A 201 9.53 12.91 12.65
C VAL A 201 10.24 14.17 12.15
N VAL A 202 9.80 15.36 12.59
CA VAL A 202 10.42 16.64 12.23
C VAL A 202 11.90 16.66 12.62
N ARG A 203 12.23 16.22 13.84
CA ARG A 203 13.62 16.15 14.30
C ARG A 203 14.49 15.24 13.45
N GLN A 204 13.99 14.10 13.01
CA GLN A 204 14.74 13.19 12.15
C GLN A 204 14.95 13.75 10.74
N VAL A 205 13.95 14.43 10.20
CA VAL A 205 14.12 15.14 8.93
C VAL A 205 15.19 16.23 9.04
N GLN A 206 15.15 17.04 10.09
CA GLN A 206 16.16 18.08 10.31
C GLN A 206 17.57 17.49 10.54
N ARG A 207 17.65 16.37 11.28
CA ARG A 207 18.93 15.66 11.49
C ARG A 207 19.51 15.14 10.18
N PHE A 208 18.68 14.72 9.26
CA PHE A 208 19.11 14.34 7.91
C PHE A 208 19.61 15.55 7.13
N ALA A 209 19.18 16.76 7.45
CA ALA A 209 19.52 18.02 6.76
C ALA A 209 19.30 17.92 5.22
N PRO A 210 18.04 17.75 4.77
CA PRO A 210 17.74 17.62 3.35
C PRO A 210 17.97 18.93 2.60
N ASP A 211 18.30 18.84 1.31
CA ASP A 211 18.30 19.98 0.39
C ASP A 211 16.86 20.36 -0.01
N VAL A 212 15.98 19.38 -0.11
CA VAL A 212 14.56 19.54 -0.44
C VAL A 212 13.70 18.59 0.40
N ILE A 213 12.50 19.04 0.78
CA ILE A 213 11.48 18.21 1.42
C ILE A 213 10.31 18.05 0.46
N LEU A 214 9.93 16.80 0.21
CA LEU A 214 8.81 16.42 -0.66
C LEU A 214 7.69 15.79 0.17
N PHE A 215 6.46 16.25 -0.05
CA PHE A 215 5.28 15.68 0.58
C PHE A 215 4.42 14.95 -0.44
N GLY A 216 4.19 13.66 -0.18
CA GLY A 216 3.44 12.76 -1.05
C GLY A 216 1.93 12.77 -0.84
N GLY A 217 1.37 13.71 -0.07
CA GLY A 217 -0.07 13.80 0.20
C GLY A 217 -0.52 13.08 1.47
N ASP A 218 -1.84 13.09 1.68
CA ASP A 218 -2.52 12.57 2.87
C ASP A 218 -2.01 13.22 4.17
N PHE A 219 -2.04 14.56 4.19
CA PHE A 219 -1.65 15.35 5.36
C PHE A 219 -2.57 15.13 6.54
N VAL A 220 -3.88 15.10 6.30
CA VAL A 220 -4.90 14.88 7.33
C VAL A 220 -5.99 13.94 6.82
N SER A 221 -6.70 13.30 7.74
CA SER A 221 -7.79 12.37 7.37
C SER A 221 -9.18 12.93 7.61
N PHE A 222 -9.29 13.99 8.40
CA PHE A 222 -10.58 14.54 8.80
C PHE A 222 -10.51 16.07 8.86
N THR A 223 -11.52 16.74 8.34
CA THR A 223 -11.63 18.21 8.31
C THR A 223 -11.34 18.88 9.66
N ARG A 224 -11.79 18.28 10.76
CA ARG A 224 -11.56 18.80 12.12
C ARG A 224 -10.09 18.87 12.53
N HIS A 225 -9.19 18.16 11.86
CA HIS A 225 -7.77 18.10 12.17
C HIS A 225 -6.92 19.04 11.31
N ILE A 226 -7.48 19.66 10.27
CA ILE A 226 -6.75 20.55 9.36
C ILE A 226 -6.00 21.64 10.14
N LYS A 227 -6.65 22.25 11.13
CA LYS A 227 -6.05 23.30 11.97
C LYS A 227 -4.85 22.85 12.82
N LEU A 228 -4.63 21.54 12.96
CA LEU A 228 -3.50 20.99 13.72
C LEU A 228 -2.24 20.86 12.87
N LEU A 229 -2.38 20.90 11.54
CA LEU A 229 -1.30 20.63 10.60
C LEU A 229 -0.09 21.57 10.79
N PRO A 230 -0.23 22.89 10.96
CA PRO A 230 0.89 23.80 11.19
C PRO A 230 1.73 23.40 12.40
N GLU A 231 1.14 23.44 13.59
CA GLU A 231 1.82 23.21 14.87
C GLU A 231 2.41 21.80 14.99
N ILE A 232 1.76 20.81 14.40
CA ILE A 232 2.14 19.40 14.59
C ILE A 232 3.22 18.96 13.61
N LEU A 233 3.19 19.48 12.38
CA LEU A 233 4.06 18.97 11.31
C LEU A 233 4.88 20.06 10.63
N LEU A 234 4.24 21.19 10.22
CA LEU A 234 4.92 22.15 9.34
C LEU A 234 5.90 23.05 10.07
N ASP A 235 5.54 23.46 11.31
CA ASP A 235 6.42 24.29 12.11
C ASP A 235 7.74 23.56 12.42
N GLY A 236 8.83 24.16 11.95
CA GLY A 236 10.16 23.61 12.17
C GLY A 236 10.69 22.77 11.00
N LEU A 237 9.94 22.55 9.91
CA LEU A 237 10.49 21.98 8.67
C LEU A 237 11.01 23.09 7.75
N ALA A 238 12.26 22.95 7.31
CA ALA A 238 12.89 23.83 6.35
C ALA A 238 13.92 23.05 5.51
N ALA A 239 14.07 23.45 4.26
CA ALA A 239 15.09 22.95 3.37
C ALA A 239 15.56 24.06 2.42
N PRO A 240 16.87 24.13 2.06
CA PRO A 240 17.41 25.21 1.26
C PRO A 240 16.72 25.42 -0.09
N ASP A 241 16.35 24.34 -0.77
CA ASP A 241 15.71 24.37 -2.08
C ASP A 241 14.18 24.32 -1.99
N GLY A 242 13.63 24.36 -0.76
CA GLY A 242 12.20 24.51 -0.50
C GLY A 242 11.48 23.23 -0.11
N LEU A 243 10.18 23.40 0.07
CA LEU A 243 9.22 22.35 0.42
C LEU A 243 8.19 22.26 -0.71
N PHE A 244 7.98 21.06 -1.24
CA PHE A 244 7.04 20.82 -2.33
C PHE A 244 6.05 19.71 -1.95
N ALA A 245 4.82 19.84 -2.43
CA ALA A 245 3.75 18.93 -2.09
C ALA A 245 2.82 18.63 -3.25
N ILE A 246 2.20 17.47 -3.17
CA ILE A 246 0.94 17.11 -3.82
C ILE A 246 -0.09 16.79 -2.76
N LEU A 247 -1.35 16.65 -3.14
CA LEU A 247 -2.42 16.19 -2.26
C LEU A 247 -2.67 14.69 -2.43
N GLY A 248 -3.14 14.05 -1.34
CA GLY A 248 -3.64 12.69 -1.36
C GLY A 248 -5.17 12.62 -1.31
N ASN A 249 -5.74 11.44 -1.45
CA ASN A 249 -7.19 11.26 -1.49
C ASN A 249 -7.88 11.68 -0.19
N HIS A 250 -7.23 11.52 0.97
CA HIS A 250 -7.78 12.00 2.25
C HIS A 250 -7.81 13.52 2.34
N ASP A 251 -6.86 14.23 1.73
CA ASP A 251 -6.86 15.68 1.69
C ASP A 251 -8.04 16.22 0.89
N TYR A 252 -8.38 15.57 -0.23
CA TYR A 252 -9.60 15.87 -0.99
C TYR A 252 -10.86 15.64 -0.17
N TRP A 253 -10.94 14.57 0.61
CA TRP A 253 -12.09 14.32 1.48
C TRP A 253 -12.19 15.29 2.66
N ALA A 254 -11.04 15.67 3.22
CA ALA A 254 -11.00 16.55 4.38
C ALA A 254 -11.25 18.03 4.03
N GLY A 255 -10.82 18.46 2.82
CA GLY A 255 -10.98 19.84 2.34
C GLY A 255 -9.70 20.37 1.69
N ALA A 256 -9.50 20.05 0.42
CA ALA A 256 -8.30 20.35 -0.35
C ALA A 256 -7.92 21.84 -0.33
N ASP A 257 -8.90 22.74 -0.49
CA ASP A 257 -8.64 24.19 -0.52
C ASP A 257 -8.10 24.72 0.81
N ALA A 258 -8.67 24.25 1.94
CA ALA A 258 -8.24 24.66 3.28
C ALA A 258 -6.82 24.15 3.56
N ILE A 259 -6.51 22.89 3.18
CA ILE A 259 -5.19 22.31 3.33
C ILE A 259 -4.19 23.06 2.45
N THR A 260 -4.52 23.30 1.18
CA THR A 260 -3.71 24.09 0.25
C THR A 260 -3.38 25.47 0.79
N GLY A 261 -4.37 26.17 1.35
CA GLY A 261 -4.19 27.48 1.98
C GLY A 261 -3.17 27.45 3.13
N ILE A 262 -3.27 26.45 4.00
CA ILE A 262 -2.32 26.24 5.11
C ILE A 262 -0.92 25.91 4.61
N LEU A 263 -0.78 24.98 3.66
CA LEU A 263 0.50 24.60 3.11
C LEU A 263 1.23 25.80 2.50
N ARG A 264 0.54 26.59 1.69
CA ARG A 264 1.09 27.82 1.09
C ARG A 264 1.50 28.86 2.12
N ALA A 265 0.67 29.05 3.17
CA ALA A 265 0.98 29.98 4.26
C ALA A 265 2.27 29.60 5.03
N HIS A 266 2.66 28.30 4.98
CA HIS A 266 3.87 27.79 5.62
C HIS A 266 5.00 27.50 4.62
N GLY A 267 4.96 28.15 3.44
CA GLY A 267 6.04 28.06 2.45
C GLY A 267 6.10 26.74 1.68
N VAL A 268 5.09 25.90 1.77
CA VAL A 268 5.03 24.66 0.99
C VAL A 268 4.39 24.95 -0.37
N ARG A 269 5.13 24.70 -1.44
CA ARG A 269 4.66 24.88 -2.81
C ARG A 269 3.97 23.62 -3.32
N LEU A 270 2.68 23.73 -3.68
CA LEU A 270 2.00 22.65 -4.39
C LEU A 270 2.41 22.61 -5.85
N ILE A 271 2.69 21.41 -6.32
CA ILE A 271 3.09 21.11 -7.72
C ILE A 271 2.12 20.10 -8.36
N THR A 272 0.82 20.24 -8.05
CA THR A 272 -0.24 19.36 -8.59
C THR A 272 -0.39 19.56 -10.10
N ASN A 273 -0.11 18.53 -10.90
CA ASN A 273 -0.05 18.59 -12.36
C ASN A 273 0.85 19.73 -12.86
N ASP A 274 1.99 19.92 -12.21
CA ASP A 274 2.95 20.99 -12.48
C ASP A 274 4.37 20.47 -12.24
N ALA A 275 5.36 21.19 -12.76
CA ALA A 275 6.75 20.90 -12.50
C ALA A 275 7.51 22.13 -12.05
N VAL A 276 8.58 21.89 -11.30
CA VAL A 276 9.53 22.91 -10.89
C VAL A 276 10.93 22.47 -11.29
N MET A 277 11.78 23.45 -11.54
CA MET A 277 13.21 23.23 -11.78
C MET A 277 13.96 23.47 -10.48
N LEU A 278 14.42 22.41 -9.82
CA LEU A 278 15.40 22.53 -8.75
C LEU A 278 16.69 23.09 -9.34
N ALA A 279 17.32 24.07 -8.67
CA ALA A 279 18.44 24.82 -9.23
C ALA A 279 19.68 24.74 -8.33
N ARG A 280 20.80 24.38 -8.92
CA ARG A 280 22.13 24.42 -8.29
C ARG A 280 23.11 25.11 -9.20
N GLY A 281 23.33 26.41 -9.01
CA GLY A 281 24.05 27.26 -9.98
C GLY A 281 23.32 27.28 -11.33
N SER A 282 24.02 26.90 -12.40
CA SER A 282 23.42 26.77 -13.74
C SER A 282 22.71 25.44 -13.97
N ALA A 283 22.95 24.43 -13.13
CA ALA A 283 22.36 23.10 -13.27
C ALA A 283 20.87 23.11 -12.88
N ARG A 284 20.10 22.30 -13.57
CA ARG A 284 18.65 22.15 -13.35
C ARG A 284 18.28 20.68 -13.26
N LEU A 285 17.40 20.35 -12.31
CA LEU A 285 16.81 19.01 -12.13
C LEU A 285 15.29 19.16 -12.02
N PRO A 286 14.52 18.66 -12.98
CA PRO A 286 13.07 18.69 -12.93
C PRO A 286 12.51 17.87 -11.74
N LEU A 287 11.52 18.47 -11.07
CA LEU A 287 10.66 17.81 -10.09
C LEU A 287 9.22 17.98 -10.56
N ALA A 288 8.57 16.90 -10.97
CA ALA A 288 7.18 16.89 -11.42
C ALA A 288 6.25 16.34 -10.33
N GLY A 289 5.08 16.95 -10.18
CA GLY A 289 4.01 16.46 -9.30
C GLY A 289 2.77 16.10 -10.10
N ILE A 290 2.22 14.91 -9.87
CA ILE A 290 1.02 14.43 -10.53
C ILE A 290 -0.10 14.35 -9.51
N ASP A 291 -1.29 14.82 -9.89
CA ASP A 291 -2.46 14.83 -9.02
C ASP A 291 -2.92 13.41 -8.64
N GLU A 292 -3.70 13.33 -7.59
CA GLU A 292 -4.26 12.10 -7.06
C GLU A 292 -5.22 11.45 -8.06
N ILE A 293 -5.07 10.12 -8.26
CA ILE A 293 -5.73 9.42 -9.36
C ILE A 293 -7.20 9.10 -9.13
N TYR A 294 -7.67 9.08 -7.88
CA TYR A 294 -9.05 8.68 -7.54
C TYR A 294 -9.96 9.85 -7.22
N ARG A 295 -9.42 10.95 -6.68
CA ARG A 295 -10.17 12.12 -6.21
C ARG A 295 -9.72 13.41 -6.85
N GLY A 296 -8.51 13.44 -7.37
CA GLY A 296 -7.98 14.51 -8.17
C GLY A 296 -8.32 14.35 -9.66
N THR A 297 -7.61 15.09 -10.45
CA THR A 297 -7.70 15.04 -11.92
C THR A 297 -6.27 14.97 -12.48
N PRO A 298 -5.67 13.77 -12.52
CA PRO A 298 -4.30 13.62 -12.98
C PRO A 298 -4.17 14.04 -14.45
N ASP A 299 -3.28 14.98 -14.70
CA ASP A 299 -2.91 15.46 -16.04
C ASP A 299 -1.41 15.29 -16.24
N VAL A 300 -1.00 14.13 -16.72
CA VAL A 300 0.39 13.77 -16.95
C VAL A 300 1.00 14.69 -18.03
N ALA A 301 0.25 15.01 -19.07
CA ALA A 301 0.75 15.88 -20.14
C ALA A 301 1.12 17.27 -19.62
N ARG A 302 0.29 17.82 -18.74
CA ARG A 302 0.53 19.10 -18.09
C ARG A 302 1.69 19.02 -17.07
N ALA A 303 1.75 17.97 -16.27
CA ALA A 303 2.81 17.77 -15.27
C ALA A 303 4.21 17.73 -15.90
N PHE A 304 4.33 17.26 -17.15
CA PHE A 304 5.60 17.16 -17.86
C PHE A 304 5.73 18.18 -19.01
N ALA A 305 4.80 19.12 -19.12
CA ALA A 305 4.84 20.14 -20.18
C ALA A 305 6.14 20.96 -20.11
N GLY A 306 6.85 21.02 -21.23
CA GLY A 306 8.10 21.80 -21.36
C GLY A 306 9.33 21.15 -20.70
N LEU A 307 9.23 19.95 -20.14
CA LEU A 307 10.39 19.19 -19.68
C LEU A 307 11.07 18.49 -20.87
N ASP A 308 12.39 18.49 -20.84
CA ASP A 308 13.20 17.76 -21.82
C ASP A 308 13.20 16.26 -21.52
N PRO A 309 12.63 15.41 -22.37
CA PRO A 309 12.57 13.97 -22.12
C PRO A 309 13.93 13.27 -22.12
N ALA A 310 14.98 13.95 -22.56
CA ALA A 310 16.35 13.45 -22.53
C ALA A 310 17.03 13.69 -21.17
N LYS A 311 16.46 14.54 -20.31
CA LYS A 311 17.04 14.91 -19.01
C LYS A 311 16.46 14.07 -17.87
N PRO A 312 17.25 13.81 -16.81
CA PRO A 312 16.74 13.13 -15.60
C PRO A 312 15.59 13.92 -14.98
N CYS A 313 14.61 13.19 -14.45
CA CYS A 313 13.46 13.77 -13.78
C CYS A 313 13.10 12.98 -12.53
N ILE A 314 12.78 13.70 -11.45
CA ILE A 314 12.14 13.16 -10.26
C ILE A 314 10.65 13.46 -10.32
N ALA A 315 9.81 12.52 -9.97
CA ALA A 315 8.37 12.74 -9.90
C ALA A 315 7.80 12.31 -8.55
N ILE A 316 6.72 12.97 -8.12
CA ILE A 316 5.93 12.58 -6.98
C ILE A 316 4.47 12.37 -7.39
N SER A 317 3.84 11.32 -6.90
CA SER A 317 2.41 11.07 -7.00
C SER A 317 1.96 10.38 -5.72
N HIS A 318 0.71 10.66 -5.27
CA HIS A 318 0.25 10.04 -4.04
C HIS A 318 0.14 8.52 -4.19
N HIS A 319 -0.51 8.08 -5.27
CA HIS A 319 -0.85 6.67 -5.47
C HIS A 319 0.12 5.97 -6.43
N PRO A 320 0.64 4.77 -6.09
CA PRO A 320 1.59 4.06 -6.94
C PRO A 320 0.99 3.57 -8.27
N ASP A 321 -0.33 3.35 -8.36
CA ASP A 321 -1.00 2.94 -9.61
C ASP A 321 -0.91 4.02 -10.71
N ILE A 322 -0.35 5.19 -10.43
CA ILE A 322 -0.03 6.21 -11.41
C ILE A 322 0.87 5.66 -12.54
N VAL A 323 1.65 4.62 -12.26
CA VAL A 323 2.51 3.95 -13.25
C VAL A 323 1.74 3.41 -14.45
N ASP A 324 0.44 3.13 -14.28
CA ASP A 324 -0.41 2.65 -15.37
C ASP A 324 -0.67 3.71 -16.45
N ILE A 325 -0.53 5.00 -16.10
CA ILE A 325 -0.85 6.13 -16.98
C ILE A 325 0.33 7.03 -17.34
N ILE A 326 1.45 6.99 -16.60
CA ILE A 326 2.67 7.78 -16.90
C ILE A 326 3.51 7.15 -18.01
N ARG A 327 2.97 6.99 -19.19
CA ARG A 327 3.70 6.39 -20.33
C ARG A 327 4.45 7.43 -21.13
N GLY A 328 5.65 7.04 -21.60
CA GLY A 328 6.44 7.88 -22.50
C GLY A 328 7.20 9.04 -21.84
N GLN A 329 7.15 9.16 -20.52
CA GLN A 329 7.91 10.17 -19.77
C GLN A 329 9.20 9.55 -19.22
N ARG A 330 10.29 10.29 -19.23
CA ARG A 330 11.50 9.91 -18.49
C ARG A 330 11.30 10.28 -17.02
N ILE A 331 11.26 9.27 -16.17
CA ILE A 331 11.19 9.42 -14.73
C ILE A 331 12.24 8.50 -14.12
N ASP A 332 13.30 9.07 -13.57
CA ASP A 332 14.39 8.29 -12.99
C ASP A 332 14.07 7.86 -11.58
N LEU A 333 13.26 8.64 -10.83
CA LEU A 333 12.76 8.31 -9.51
C LEU A 333 11.32 8.80 -9.34
N LEU A 334 10.39 7.89 -9.09
CA LEU A 334 9.00 8.17 -8.76
C LEU A 334 8.74 7.84 -7.28
N LEU A 335 8.32 8.82 -6.50
CA LEU A 335 8.04 8.67 -5.07
C LEU A 335 6.53 8.65 -4.83
N CYS A 336 6.03 7.61 -4.18
CA CYS A 336 4.62 7.41 -3.88
C CYS A 336 4.39 7.02 -2.40
N GLY A 337 3.14 7.20 -1.95
CA GLY A 337 2.63 6.79 -0.64
C GLY A 337 1.38 5.91 -0.75
N HIS A 338 0.29 6.33 -0.07
CA HIS A 338 -1.06 5.78 -0.11
C HIS A 338 -1.25 4.38 0.51
N THR A 339 -0.36 3.47 0.26
CA THR A 339 -0.51 2.04 0.61
C THR A 339 -0.27 1.75 2.09
N HIS A 340 0.40 2.66 2.81
CA HIS A 340 0.85 2.48 4.19
C HIS A 340 1.68 1.21 4.44
N GLY A 341 2.26 0.62 3.40
CA GLY A 341 2.89 -0.69 3.50
C GLY A 341 1.90 -1.81 3.85
N GLY A 342 0.58 -1.56 3.69
CA GLY A 342 -0.52 -2.42 4.12
C GLY A 342 -0.84 -2.36 5.61
N GLN A 343 -0.22 -1.48 6.39
CA GLN A 343 -0.34 -1.26 7.86
C GLN A 343 -0.17 -2.52 8.72
N ILE A 344 -0.80 -3.63 8.36
CA ILE A 344 -0.72 -4.93 9.06
C ILE A 344 -0.07 -5.93 8.12
N ARG A 345 1.11 -6.40 8.52
CA ARG A 345 1.85 -7.41 7.80
C ARG A 345 1.91 -8.69 8.63
N PHE A 346 1.93 -9.80 7.97
CA PHE A 346 2.06 -11.12 8.61
C PHE A 346 3.42 -11.71 8.30
N PRO A 347 4.03 -12.44 9.25
CA PRO A 347 5.22 -13.24 8.95
C PRO A 347 4.94 -14.12 7.73
N PHE A 348 5.88 -14.23 6.83
CA PHE A 348 5.83 -15.03 5.60
C PHE A 348 4.86 -14.53 4.51
N PHE A 349 3.73 -13.90 4.85
CA PHE A 349 2.73 -13.43 3.89
C PHE A 349 2.86 -11.95 3.50
N GLY A 350 3.58 -11.16 4.29
CA GLY A 350 3.66 -9.72 4.05
C GLY A 350 2.33 -9.01 4.26
N SER A 351 2.07 -7.99 3.47
CA SER A 351 0.84 -7.20 3.50
C SER A 351 -0.32 -7.97 2.87
N VAL A 352 -1.45 -8.04 3.57
CA VAL A 352 -2.65 -8.77 3.11
C VAL A 352 -3.62 -7.82 2.41
N VAL A 353 -3.83 -6.64 2.98
CA VAL A 353 -4.66 -5.58 2.40
C VAL A 353 -3.76 -4.46 1.93
N VAL A 354 -3.80 -4.14 0.65
CA VAL A 354 -3.03 -3.04 0.05
C VAL A 354 -3.96 -2.31 -0.91
N PRO A 355 -4.22 -1.02 -0.70
CA PRO A 355 -5.11 -0.24 -1.55
C PRO A 355 -4.41 0.14 -2.87
N SER A 356 -4.11 -0.86 -3.70
CA SER A 356 -3.51 -0.75 -5.02
C SER A 356 -4.01 -1.86 -5.93
N ARG A 357 -4.10 -1.62 -7.22
CA ARG A 357 -4.41 -2.64 -8.23
C ARG A 357 -3.33 -3.70 -8.35
N HIS A 358 -2.10 -3.32 -8.03
CA HIS A 358 -0.93 -4.20 -8.01
C HIS A 358 -0.73 -4.88 -6.66
N GLU A 359 -1.67 -4.69 -5.73
CA GLU A 359 -1.72 -5.36 -4.43
C GLU A 359 -0.38 -5.28 -3.66
N GLY A 360 0.07 -6.44 -3.15
CA GLY A 360 1.29 -6.52 -2.34
C GLY A 360 2.59 -6.15 -3.07
N GLU A 361 2.61 -6.16 -4.40
CA GLU A 361 3.77 -5.75 -5.19
C GLU A 361 4.13 -4.28 -4.96
N TYR A 362 3.10 -3.42 -4.85
CA TYR A 362 3.29 -1.98 -4.59
C TYR A 362 2.96 -1.61 -3.14
N ALA A 363 3.10 -2.55 -2.22
CA ALA A 363 2.85 -2.27 -0.81
C ALA A 363 3.89 -1.31 -0.22
N ALA A 364 5.16 -1.51 -0.47
CA ALA A 364 6.25 -0.65 0.00
C ALA A 364 7.59 -1.00 -0.66
N GLY A 365 8.52 -0.05 -0.65
CA GLY A 365 9.88 -0.23 -1.13
C GLY A 365 10.03 0.05 -2.62
N PHE A 366 11.13 -0.43 -3.20
CA PHE A 366 11.47 -0.18 -4.59
C PHE A 366 10.87 -1.21 -5.55
N GLN A 367 10.41 -0.71 -6.70
CA GLN A 367 10.03 -1.52 -7.85
C GLN A 367 10.59 -0.87 -9.13
N ARG A 368 11.04 -1.69 -10.09
CA ARG A 368 11.45 -1.19 -11.40
C ARG A 368 10.39 -1.52 -12.44
N ILE A 369 9.83 -0.48 -13.05
CA ILE A 369 8.77 -0.58 -14.03
C ILE A 369 9.27 0.04 -15.34
N GLY A 370 9.81 -0.81 -16.21
CA GLY A 370 10.56 -0.34 -17.37
C GLY A 370 11.76 0.52 -16.95
N ALA A 371 11.81 1.76 -17.39
CA ALA A 371 12.85 2.72 -17.01
C ALA A 371 12.60 3.44 -15.67
N VAL A 372 11.36 3.39 -15.15
CA VAL A 372 10.98 4.09 -13.92
C VAL A 372 11.42 3.30 -12.70
N LEU A 373 12.14 3.95 -11.79
CA LEU A 373 12.38 3.46 -10.45
C LEU A 373 11.28 4.01 -9.53
N LEU A 374 10.29 3.17 -9.20
CA LEU A 374 9.24 3.49 -8.27
C LEU A 374 9.72 3.21 -6.84
N TYR A 375 9.47 4.14 -5.93
CA TYR A 375 9.55 3.92 -4.49
C TYR A 375 8.20 4.18 -3.85
N VAL A 376 7.69 3.22 -3.08
CA VAL A 376 6.45 3.35 -2.32
C VAL A 376 6.79 3.39 -0.84
N SER A 377 6.53 4.53 -0.20
CA SER A 377 6.76 4.69 1.23
C SER A 377 5.63 4.04 2.04
N ARG A 378 5.99 3.55 3.23
CA ARG A 378 5.02 3.06 4.21
C ARG A 378 4.25 4.18 4.91
N GLY A 379 4.61 5.43 4.65
CA GLY A 379 3.98 6.59 5.25
C GLY A 379 4.24 6.75 6.75
N ILE A 380 3.84 7.88 7.31
CA ILE A 380 4.11 8.27 8.70
C ILE A 380 2.93 7.95 9.60
N GLY A 381 1.73 8.39 9.27
CA GLY A 381 0.53 8.20 10.06
C GLY A 381 -0.08 6.80 9.93
N ALA A 382 -1.22 6.61 10.57
CA ALA A 382 -2.02 5.38 10.43
C ALA A 382 -3.48 5.64 10.82
N ILE A 383 -4.41 5.06 10.06
CA ILE A 383 -5.83 5.06 10.36
C ILE A 383 -6.40 3.65 10.12
N PRO A 384 -6.88 2.99 11.19
CA PRO A 384 -6.74 3.33 12.62
C PRO A 384 -5.26 3.34 13.07
N PRO A 385 -4.92 3.86 14.28
CA PRO A 385 -3.53 3.92 14.77
C PRO A 385 -3.01 2.55 15.18
N LEU A 386 -2.87 1.68 14.20
CA LEU A 386 -2.44 0.29 14.36
C LEU A 386 -1.51 -0.08 13.20
N ARG A 387 -0.27 -0.42 13.53
CA ARG A 387 0.72 -0.96 12.59
C ARG A 387 1.34 -2.22 13.19
N ILE A 388 1.39 -3.30 12.42
CA ILE A 388 1.98 -4.59 12.85
C ILE A 388 3.01 -5.00 11.81
N LEU A 389 4.27 -5.17 12.22
CA LEU A 389 5.41 -5.46 11.34
C LEU A 389 5.52 -4.47 10.16
N CYS A 390 5.09 -3.23 10.41
CA CYS A 390 5.01 -2.17 9.40
C CYS A 390 5.21 -0.80 10.06
N ARG A 391 6.45 -0.44 10.37
CA ARG A 391 6.79 0.82 11.03
C ARG A 391 6.49 2.03 10.18
N PRO A 392 6.07 3.17 10.79
CA PRO A 392 6.08 4.47 10.15
C PRO A 392 7.44 4.79 9.56
N GLU A 393 7.47 5.47 8.43
CA GLU A 393 8.68 5.68 7.68
C GLU A 393 8.95 7.15 7.39
N VAL A 394 10.17 7.59 7.70
CA VAL A 394 10.78 8.80 7.15
C VAL A 394 11.75 8.36 6.07
N ALA A 395 11.36 8.50 4.81
CA ALA A 395 12.18 8.06 3.69
C ALA A 395 13.18 9.16 3.30
N THR A 396 14.45 8.81 3.19
CA THR A 396 15.51 9.75 2.80
C THR A 396 16.32 9.21 1.63
N PHE A 397 16.67 10.10 0.71
CA PHE A 397 17.40 9.76 -0.50
C PHE A 397 18.61 10.66 -0.68
N VAL A 398 19.68 10.08 -1.18
CA VAL A 398 20.88 10.81 -1.65
C VAL A 398 21.06 10.46 -3.11
N LEU A 399 20.98 11.44 -3.97
CA LEU A 399 21.21 11.23 -5.39
C LEU A 399 22.70 11.07 -5.67
N LYS A 400 23.03 10.12 -6.52
CA LYS A 400 24.38 9.85 -6.99
C LYS A 400 24.43 9.85 -8.49
N ARG A 401 25.46 10.44 -9.02
CA ARG A 401 25.69 10.45 -10.45
C ARG A 401 26.18 9.08 -10.92
N GLY A 402 25.42 8.48 -11.85
CA GLY A 402 25.86 7.29 -12.56
C GLY A 402 27.07 7.60 -13.45
N SER A 403 28.04 6.69 -13.49
CA SER A 403 29.06 6.69 -14.55
C SER A 403 28.44 6.00 -15.77
N ARG A 404 28.28 6.71 -16.90
CA ARG A 404 28.14 5.98 -18.16
C ARG A 404 29.40 5.11 -18.30
N ASN A 405 29.23 3.80 -18.25
CA ASN A 405 30.25 2.94 -18.83
C ASN A 405 30.25 3.25 -20.33
N GLU A 406 31.28 3.95 -20.78
CA GLU A 406 31.60 4.14 -22.19
C GLU A 406 31.82 2.79 -22.88
#